data_c177ace31caba3cf837549764d5a0af5
#
_entry.id   c177ace31caba3cf837549764d5a0af5
#
_cell.length_a   1.000
_cell.length_b   1.000
_cell.length_c   1.000
_cell.angle_alpha   90.00
_cell.angle_beta   90.00
_cell.angle_gamma   90.00
#
_symmetry.space_group_name_H-M   'P 1'
#
loop_
_entity.id
_entity.type
_entity.pdbx_description
1 polymer ?
#
loop_
_entity_poly.entity_id
_entity_poly.type
_entity_poly.pdbx_seq_one_letter_code
_entity_poly.pdbx_strand_id
1 'polypeptide(L)'
;EENIHIGPSDYVPWQNDNKVCFLRAEGRLFGDVPMNLELRLSVEDSPNSAGVAIDMIRCCQVALDCGVGGLLEGPSAFFCKHPPFQHEDEIASEMTETFISDMKLQGAA
;
A
#
# COMPACT_ATOMS: atom_id res chain seq x y z
N GLU A 1 0.68 -17.67 -15.11
CA GLU A 1 1.04 -17.71 -13.67
C GLU A 1 2.01 -18.86 -13.32
N GLU A 2 2.34 -19.73 -14.27
CA GLU A 2 3.20 -20.90 -14.03
C GLU A 2 4.67 -20.54 -13.75
N ASN A 3 5.06 -19.29 -14.02
CA ASN A 3 6.44 -18.80 -13.86
C ASN A 3 6.61 -17.82 -12.69
N ILE A 4 5.69 -17.84 -11.71
CA ILE A 4 5.79 -17.04 -10.51
C ILE A 4 6.10 -17.95 -9.32
N HIS A 5 7.20 -17.65 -8.62
CA HIS A 5 7.55 -18.29 -7.36
C HIS A 5 7.56 -17.24 -6.25
N ILE A 6 6.78 -17.48 -5.20
CA ILE A 6 6.76 -16.66 -3.99
C ILE A 6 7.26 -17.52 -2.85
N GLY A 7 8.46 -17.20 -2.35
CA GLY A 7 9.04 -17.86 -1.20
C GLY A 7 8.33 -17.51 0.11
N PRO A 8 8.49 -18.32 1.15
CA PRO A 8 7.90 -18.06 2.44
C PRO A 8 8.50 -16.80 3.07
N SER A 9 7.66 -16.08 3.83
CA SER A 9 8.11 -15.06 4.74
C SER A 9 8.55 -15.72 6.05
N ASP A 10 9.69 -15.33 6.60
CA ASP A 10 10.23 -15.90 7.82
C ASP A 10 10.64 -14.80 8.80
N TYR A 11 10.51 -15.09 10.09
CA TYR A 11 10.93 -14.19 11.16
C TYR A 11 12.34 -14.52 11.61
N VAL A 12 13.22 -13.53 11.54
CA VAL A 12 14.63 -13.65 11.95
C VAL A 12 14.88 -12.73 13.15
N PRO A 13 14.95 -13.27 14.40
CA PRO A 13 15.00 -12.45 15.63
C PRO A 13 16.13 -11.41 15.66
N TRP A 14 17.31 -11.73 15.15
CA TRP A 14 18.45 -10.81 15.14
C TRP A 14 18.38 -9.69 14.09
N GLN A 15 17.41 -9.71 13.18
CA GLN A 15 17.13 -8.59 12.28
C GLN A 15 16.33 -7.49 12.97
N ASN A 16 15.77 -7.74 14.17
CA ASN A 16 14.90 -6.82 14.90
C ASN A 16 13.74 -6.35 14.02
N ASP A 17 13.63 -5.03 13.82
CA ASP A 17 12.57 -4.41 13.02
C ASP A 17 12.93 -4.32 11.51
N ASN A 18 14.13 -4.71 11.12
CA ASN A 18 14.57 -4.65 9.73
C ASN A 18 13.91 -5.74 8.87
N LYS A 19 13.18 -5.30 7.85
CA LYS A 19 12.52 -6.15 6.86
C LYS A 19 13.33 -6.17 5.57
N VAL A 20 13.61 -7.35 5.06
CA VAL A 20 14.32 -7.53 3.80
C VAL A 20 13.44 -8.31 2.81
N CYS A 21 13.34 -7.80 1.60
CA CYS A 21 12.66 -8.47 0.49
C CYS A 21 13.59 -8.53 -0.72
N PHE A 22 13.57 -9.68 -1.40
CA PHE A 22 14.25 -9.87 -2.67
C PHE A 22 13.22 -10.15 -3.77
N LEU A 23 13.34 -9.44 -4.87
CA LEU A 23 12.56 -9.69 -6.08
C LEU A 23 13.52 -9.92 -7.23
N ARG A 24 13.28 -10.99 -8.00
CA ARG A 24 13.97 -11.24 -9.26
C ARG A 24 12.94 -11.45 -10.36
N ALA A 25 13.12 -10.75 -11.46
CA ALA A 25 12.35 -10.96 -12.68
C ALA A 25 13.30 -11.31 -13.83
N GLU A 26 12.99 -12.35 -14.56
CA GLU A 26 13.71 -12.77 -15.75
C GLU A 26 12.82 -12.60 -16.97
N GLY A 27 13.36 -12.08 -18.03
CA GLY A 27 12.62 -11.80 -19.25
C GLY A 27 13.51 -11.77 -20.48
N ARG A 28 12.92 -11.38 -21.59
CA ARG A 28 13.61 -11.20 -22.85
C ARG A 28 13.28 -9.81 -23.42
N LEU A 29 14.30 -9.17 -23.93
CA LEU A 29 14.21 -7.91 -24.64
C LEU A 29 14.08 -8.13 -26.15
N PHE A 30 14.05 -7.03 -26.90
CA PHE A 30 14.07 -7.08 -28.35
C PHE A 30 15.22 -7.94 -28.88
N GLY A 31 14.97 -8.77 -29.89
CA GLY A 31 15.94 -9.68 -30.43
C GLY A 31 16.19 -10.94 -29.58
N ASP A 32 15.27 -11.26 -28.68
CA ASP A 32 15.32 -12.43 -27.80
C ASP A 32 16.53 -12.42 -26.82
N VAL A 33 17.03 -11.23 -26.52
CA VAL A 33 18.14 -11.03 -25.59
C VAL A 33 17.68 -11.22 -24.16
N PRO A 34 18.31 -12.12 -23.36
CA PRO A 34 17.91 -12.31 -21.97
C PRO A 34 18.12 -11.04 -21.13
N MET A 35 17.20 -10.81 -20.21
CA MET A 35 17.23 -9.72 -19.24
C MET A 35 16.90 -10.23 -17.85
N ASN A 36 17.63 -9.77 -16.85
CA ASN A 36 17.36 -9.98 -15.43
C ASN A 36 17.20 -8.64 -14.74
N LEU A 37 16.19 -8.55 -13.88
CA LEU A 37 16.00 -7.50 -12.90
C LEU A 37 16.12 -8.08 -11.51
N GLU A 38 16.94 -7.47 -10.66
CA GLU A 38 17.02 -7.82 -9.25
C GLU A 38 16.78 -6.56 -8.41
N LEU A 39 15.91 -6.69 -7.42
CA LEU A 39 15.63 -5.65 -6.45
C LEU A 39 15.80 -6.21 -5.04
N ARG A 40 16.53 -5.49 -4.21
CA ARG A 40 16.61 -5.77 -2.77
C ARG A 40 16.06 -4.56 -2.03
N LEU A 41 15.00 -4.77 -1.27
CA LEU A 41 14.46 -3.79 -0.34
C LEU A 41 14.93 -4.14 1.08
N SER A 42 15.41 -3.14 1.83
CA SER A 42 15.71 -3.26 3.25
C SER A 42 15.17 -2.02 3.96
N VAL A 43 14.21 -2.20 4.85
CA VAL A 43 13.51 -1.11 5.55
C VAL A 43 13.32 -1.45 7.02
N GLU A 44 13.28 -0.44 7.88
CA GLU A 44 12.73 -0.58 9.22
C GLU A 44 11.20 -0.61 9.10
N ASP A 45 10.58 -1.73 9.44
CA ASP A 45 9.17 -2.01 9.14
C ASP A 45 8.22 -1.12 9.96
N SER A 46 8.51 -0.91 11.24
CA SER A 46 7.66 -0.11 12.13
C SER A 46 7.59 1.37 11.74
N PRO A 47 8.70 2.08 11.47
CA PRO A 47 8.63 3.45 10.97
C PRO A 47 7.93 3.57 9.62
N ASN A 48 8.12 2.60 8.73
CA ASN A 48 7.43 2.56 7.44
C ASN A 48 5.93 2.39 7.61
N SER A 49 5.50 1.47 8.47
CA SER A 49 4.09 1.23 8.80
C SER A 49 3.46 2.42 9.55
N ALA A 50 4.22 3.09 10.40
CA ALA A 50 3.75 4.26 11.15
C ALA A 50 3.33 5.41 10.21
N GLY A 51 4.07 5.64 9.12
CA GLY A 51 3.71 6.63 8.11
C GLY A 51 2.32 6.37 7.51
N VAL A 52 2.06 5.15 7.11
CA VAL A 52 0.75 4.74 6.57
C VAL A 52 -0.35 4.83 7.64
N ALA A 53 -0.06 4.40 8.87
CA ALA A 53 -1.02 4.48 9.99
C ALA A 53 -1.44 5.91 10.31
N ILE A 54 -0.53 6.87 10.24
CA ILE A 54 -0.84 8.30 10.45
C ILE A 54 -1.84 8.79 9.40
N ASP A 55 -1.66 8.45 8.13
CA ASP A 55 -2.58 8.87 7.08
C ASP A 55 -3.96 8.21 7.20
N MET A 56 -4.03 6.94 7.60
CA MET A 56 -5.31 6.29 7.94
C MET A 56 -6.02 7.00 9.09
N ILE A 57 -5.31 7.34 10.17
CA ILE A 57 -5.87 8.05 11.32
C ILE A 57 -6.38 9.43 10.89
N ARG A 58 -5.64 10.15 10.05
CA ARG A 58 -6.06 11.45 9.51
C ARG A 58 -7.34 11.35 8.68
N CYS A 59 -7.46 10.33 7.83
CA CYS A 59 -8.69 10.08 7.08
C CYS A 59 -9.88 9.81 8.01
N CYS A 60 -9.68 8.99 9.05
CA CYS A 60 -10.72 8.72 10.05
C CYS A 60 -11.12 10.01 10.80
N GLN A 61 -10.15 10.84 11.19
CA GLN A 61 -10.44 12.10 11.88
C GLN A 61 -11.26 13.05 10.99
N VAL A 62 -10.86 13.21 9.73
CA VAL A 62 -11.58 14.04 8.77
C VAL A 62 -13.02 13.56 8.56
N ALA A 63 -13.24 12.24 8.46
CA ALA A 63 -14.58 11.67 8.36
C ALA A 63 -15.43 11.98 9.61
N LEU A 64 -14.85 11.84 10.81
CA LEU A 64 -15.53 12.15 12.07
C LEU A 64 -15.91 13.62 12.17
N ASP A 65 -15.01 14.52 11.80
CA ASP A 65 -15.24 15.97 11.82
C ASP A 65 -16.38 16.38 10.87
N CYS A 66 -16.55 15.64 9.77
CA CYS A 66 -17.65 15.84 8.81
C CYS A 66 -18.91 15.01 9.12
N GLY A 67 -18.94 14.28 10.24
CA GLY A 67 -20.09 13.43 10.61
C GLY A 67 -20.31 12.22 9.69
N VAL A 68 -19.28 11.81 8.95
CA VAL A 68 -19.30 10.64 8.05
C VAL A 68 -18.90 9.41 8.83
N GLY A 69 -19.77 8.40 8.86
CA GLY A 69 -19.53 7.11 9.51
C GLY A 69 -19.58 5.96 8.51
N GLY A 70 -19.11 4.80 8.96
CA GLY A 70 -19.08 3.58 8.15
C GLY A 70 -17.73 3.33 7.50
N LEU A 71 -17.72 2.55 6.43
CA LEU A 71 -16.52 2.19 5.70
C LEU A 71 -16.03 3.38 4.85
N LEU A 72 -14.79 3.76 5.03
CA LEU A 72 -14.08 4.67 4.13
C LEU A 72 -13.44 3.83 3.02
N GLU A 73 -14.20 3.55 1.96
CA GLU A 73 -13.82 2.56 0.95
C GLU A 73 -12.49 2.89 0.26
N GLY A 74 -12.32 4.10 -0.26
CA GLY A 74 -11.09 4.55 -0.89
C GLY A 74 -9.88 4.46 0.05
N PRO A 75 -9.89 5.14 1.22
CA PRO A 75 -8.80 5.05 2.18
C PRO A 75 -8.49 3.63 2.65
N SER A 76 -9.50 2.79 2.88
CA SER A 76 -9.26 1.40 3.28
C SER A 76 -8.62 0.57 2.17
N ALA A 77 -9.05 0.76 0.92
CA ALA A 77 -8.48 0.09 -0.24
C ALA A 77 -7.03 0.52 -0.51
N PHE A 78 -6.73 1.80 -0.30
CA PHE A 78 -5.41 2.36 -0.58
C PHE A 78 -4.37 2.05 0.52
N PHE A 79 -4.77 2.09 1.80
CA PHE A 79 -3.83 1.94 2.91
C PHE A 79 -3.81 0.56 3.54
N CYS A 80 -4.88 -0.25 3.43
CA CYS A 80 -4.97 -1.52 4.14
C CYS A 80 -4.61 -2.70 3.27
N LYS A 81 -3.88 -3.66 3.84
CA LYS A 81 -3.48 -4.89 3.16
C LYS A 81 -4.65 -5.80 2.80
N HIS A 82 -5.70 -5.81 3.63
CA HIS A 82 -6.92 -6.60 3.42
C HIS A 82 -8.15 -5.71 3.61
N PRO A 83 -8.43 -4.82 2.66
CA PRO A 83 -9.62 -3.98 2.71
C PRO A 83 -10.88 -4.82 2.47
N PRO A 84 -12.06 -4.38 2.95
CA PRO A 84 -13.33 -5.04 2.64
C PRO A 84 -13.63 -5.13 1.14
N PHE A 85 -13.24 -4.12 0.37
CA PHE A 85 -13.30 -4.11 -1.09
C PHE A 85 -11.91 -3.84 -1.65
N GLN A 86 -11.44 -4.74 -2.52
CA GLN A 86 -10.14 -4.63 -3.18
C GLN A 86 -10.31 -3.86 -4.48
N HIS A 87 -9.50 -2.82 -4.68
CA HIS A 87 -9.39 -2.05 -5.91
C HIS A 87 -7.94 -2.09 -6.43
N GLU A 88 -7.76 -1.77 -7.70
CA GLU A 88 -6.44 -1.50 -8.26
C GLU A 88 -5.85 -0.23 -7.63
N ASP A 89 -4.53 -0.16 -7.49
CA ASP A 89 -3.84 0.91 -6.75
C ASP A 89 -4.18 2.32 -7.27
N GLU A 90 -4.27 2.49 -8.58
CA GLU A 90 -4.64 3.77 -9.19
C GLU A 90 -6.07 4.19 -8.81
N ILE A 91 -7.01 3.25 -8.85
CA ILE A 91 -8.41 3.49 -8.48
C ILE A 91 -8.53 3.81 -6.99
N ALA A 92 -7.87 3.03 -6.13
CA ALA A 92 -7.88 3.26 -4.68
C ALA A 92 -7.28 4.63 -4.31
N SER A 93 -6.22 5.05 -5.00
CA SER A 93 -5.61 6.37 -4.85
C SER A 93 -6.60 7.48 -5.24
N GLU A 94 -7.23 7.36 -6.40
CA GLU A 94 -8.19 8.34 -6.92
C GLU A 94 -9.44 8.47 -6.03
N MET A 95 -9.95 7.35 -5.51
CA MET A 95 -11.04 7.33 -4.54
C MET A 95 -10.65 8.01 -3.22
N THR A 96 -9.41 7.85 -2.77
CA THR A 96 -8.90 8.50 -1.56
C THR A 96 -8.77 10.00 -1.74
N GLU A 97 -8.24 10.47 -2.85
CA GLU A 97 -8.14 11.89 -3.18
C GLU A 97 -9.54 12.54 -3.32
N THR A 98 -10.48 11.83 -3.93
CA THR A 98 -11.87 12.26 -4.03
C THR A 98 -12.50 12.42 -2.63
N PHE A 99 -12.33 11.41 -1.77
CA PHE A 99 -12.79 11.47 -0.38
C PHE A 99 -12.23 12.71 0.34
N ILE A 100 -10.92 12.95 0.25
CA ILE A 100 -10.28 14.11 0.90
C ILE A 100 -10.84 15.43 0.37
N SER A 101 -11.07 15.52 -0.93
CA SER A 101 -11.60 16.71 -1.59
C SER A 101 -13.04 17.01 -1.17
N ASP A 102 -13.89 15.98 -1.12
CA ASP A 102 -15.29 16.10 -0.71
C ASP A 102 -15.42 16.52 0.75
N MET A 103 -14.56 15.97 1.63
CA MET A 103 -14.55 16.35 3.05
C MET A 103 -14.10 17.79 3.25
N LYS A 104 -13.14 18.29 2.49
CA LYS A 104 -12.72 19.70 2.54
C LYS A 104 -13.85 20.65 2.16
N LEU A 105 -14.66 20.30 1.16
CA LEU A 105 -15.80 21.09 0.73
C LEU A 105 -16.91 21.15 1.80
N GLN A 106 -17.14 20.04 2.49
CA GLN A 106 -18.12 19.95 3.58
C GLN A 106 -17.66 20.72 4.83
N GLY A 107 -16.38 20.67 5.17
CA GLY A 107 -15.82 21.40 6.32
C GLY A 107 -15.67 22.91 6.13
N ALA A 108 -15.82 23.40 4.89
CA ALA A 108 -15.75 24.82 4.55
C ALA A 108 -17.15 25.50 4.52
N ALA A 109 -18.22 24.76 4.71
CA ALA A 109 -19.61 25.25 4.71
C ALA A 109 -20.13 25.40 6.15
#